data_4ad70b6815d77b3ae1df161b623a71a3
#
_entry.id   4ad70b6815d77b3ae1df161b623a71a3
#
_cell.length_a   1.000
_cell.length_b   1.000
_cell.length_c   1.000
_cell.angle_alpha   90.00
_cell.angle_beta   90.00
_cell.angle_gamma   90.00
#
_symmetry.space_group_name_H-M   'P 1'
#
loop_
_entity.id
_entity.type
_entity.pdbx_description
1 polymer ?
#
loop_
_entity_poly.entity_id
_entity_poly.type
_entity_poly.pdbx_seq_one_letter_code
_entity_poly.pdbx_strand_id
1 'polypeptide(L)'
;MAQFGQAVGLAGGPAAPPAGAGVAPEIAAILARTEDNMTFWMEHEFRQYPAYHPDLGALAAVAEKIVPAGGRDSREKGNMPFLPVVTLAGRLGRDIAEFPGGHVGYAEHPGDFAAQLGRLLGADR
;
A
#
# COMPACT_ATOMS: atom_id res chain seq x y z
N MET A 1 -15.11 9.39 5.86
CA MET A 1 -13.80 8.84 6.30
C MET A 1 -13.79 7.31 6.28
N ALA A 2 -14.74 6.60 6.90
CA ALA A 2 -14.76 5.13 6.91
C ALA A 2 -14.82 4.47 5.52
N GLN A 3 -15.61 5.02 4.59
CA GLN A 3 -15.73 4.49 3.22
C GLN A 3 -14.44 4.64 2.39
N PHE A 4 -13.70 5.74 2.60
CA PHE A 4 -12.43 5.93 1.91
C PHE A 4 -11.36 4.94 2.38
N GLY A 5 -11.26 4.71 3.69
CA GLY A 5 -10.34 3.71 4.25
C GLY A 5 -10.56 2.30 3.71
N GLN A 6 -11.83 1.90 3.46
CA GLN A 6 -12.16 0.62 2.82
C GLN A 6 -11.71 0.58 1.35
N ALA A 7 -11.91 1.67 0.60
CA ALA A 7 -11.54 1.74 -0.82
C ALA A 7 -10.04 1.59 -1.06
N VAL A 8 -9.20 2.07 -0.15
CA VAL A 8 -7.73 1.97 -0.26
C VAL A 8 -7.12 0.80 0.52
N GLY A 9 -7.95 -0.07 1.12
CA GLY A 9 -7.48 -1.23 1.87
C GLY A 9 -6.83 -0.89 3.22
N LEU A 10 -7.00 0.34 3.72
CA LEU A 10 -6.52 0.77 5.03
C LEU A 10 -7.47 0.41 6.18
N ALA A 11 -8.59 -0.24 5.87
CA ALA A 11 -9.62 -0.62 6.86
C ALA A 11 -9.24 -1.82 7.74
N GLY A 12 -7.99 -2.29 7.69
CA GLY A 12 -7.44 -3.37 8.52
C GLY A 12 -6.49 -2.87 9.60
N GLY A 13 -6.65 -1.66 10.10
CA GLY A 13 -5.95 -1.20 11.30
C GLY A 13 -6.26 -2.13 12.49
N PRO A 14 -5.41 -2.17 13.53
CA PRO A 14 -5.66 -3.02 14.69
C PRO A 14 -7.08 -2.79 15.21
N ALA A 15 -7.79 -3.89 15.48
CA ALA A 15 -9.18 -3.84 15.94
C ALA A 15 -9.28 -2.83 17.09
N ALA A 16 -10.27 -1.94 17.02
CA ALA A 16 -10.51 -0.99 18.09
C ALA A 16 -10.64 -1.76 19.43
N PRO A 17 -9.97 -1.34 20.49
CA PRO A 17 -10.09 -2.00 21.79
C PRO A 17 -11.56 -2.04 22.21
N PRO A 18 -12.00 -3.08 22.93
CA PRO A 18 -13.39 -3.20 23.35
C PRO A 18 -13.81 -1.96 24.14
N ALA A 19 -15.02 -1.46 23.86
CA ALA A 19 -15.59 -0.30 24.54
C ALA A 19 -15.59 -0.53 26.06
N GLY A 20 -14.80 0.24 26.81
CA GLY A 20 -14.68 0.15 28.27
C GLY A 20 -13.27 -0.13 28.82
N ALA A 21 -12.32 -0.57 28.02
CA ALA A 21 -10.90 -0.60 28.41
C ALA A 21 -10.30 0.77 28.14
N GLY A 22 -9.87 1.48 29.18
CA GLY A 22 -9.14 2.74 29.03
C GLY A 22 -7.91 2.49 28.16
N VAL A 23 -7.79 3.23 27.05
CA VAL A 23 -6.62 3.16 26.17
C VAL A 23 -5.41 3.68 26.93
N ALA A 24 -4.30 2.92 26.95
CA ALA A 24 -3.07 3.37 27.59
C ALA A 24 -2.65 4.76 27.04
N PRO A 25 -2.13 5.67 27.88
CA PRO A 25 -1.80 7.04 27.47
C PRO A 25 -0.91 7.11 26.23
N GLU A 26 0.03 6.17 26.09
CA GLU A 26 0.93 6.09 24.94
C GLU A 26 0.17 5.75 23.64
N ILE A 27 -0.79 4.86 23.73
CA ILE A 27 -1.64 4.48 22.58
C ILE A 27 -2.55 5.66 22.21
N ALA A 28 -3.13 6.36 23.20
CA ALA A 28 -3.93 7.55 22.95
C ALA A 28 -3.11 8.65 22.25
N ALA A 29 -1.86 8.87 22.66
CA ALA A 29 -0.96 9.82 22.03
C ALA A 29 -0.60 9.41 20.57
N ILE A 30 -0.42 8.12 20.31
CA ILE A 30 -0.19 7.62 18.95
C ILE A 30 -1.41 7.86 18.07
N LEU A 31 -2.61 7.54 18.57
CA LEU A 31 -3.86 7.73 17.83
C LEU A 31 -4.10 9.21 17.51
N ALA A 32 -3.88 10.10 18.47
CA ALA A 32 -4.02 11.54 18.25
C ALA A 32 -3.07 12.05 17.16
N ARG A 33 -1.78 11.66 17.21
CA ARG A 33 -0.82 12.03 16.16
C ARG A 33 -1.19 11.46 14.79
N THR A 34 -1.74 10.25 14.76
CA THR A 34 -2.19 9.64 13.50
C THR A 34 -3.36 10.41 12.90
N GLU A 35 -4.28 10.89 13.73
CA GLU A 35 -5.41 11.71 13.30
C GLU A 35 -4.94 13.07 12.76
N ASP A 36 -4.04 13.76 13.47
CA ASP A 36 -3.45 15.01 13.03
C ASP A 36 -2.68 14.85 11.71
N ASN A 37 -1.84 13.82 11.61
CA ASN A 37 -1.10 13.50 10.38
C ASN A 37 -2.03 13.18 9.21
N MET A 38 -3.12 12.45 9.45
CA MET A 38 -4.10 12.15 8.41
C MET A 38 -4.82 13.40 7.92
N THR A 39 -5.17 14.30 8.84
CA THR A 39 -5.77 15.60 8.51
C THR A 39 -4.82 16.43 7.66
N PHE A 40 -3.57 16.58 8.09
CA PHE A 40 -2.54 17.29 7.33
C PHE A 40 -2.34 16.69 5.94
N TRP A 41 -2.21 15.37 5.85
CA TRP A 41 -2.03 14.66 4.59
C TRP A 41 -3.20 14.89 3.62
N MET A 42 -4.44 14.80 4.10
CA MET A 42 -5.63 15.02 3.28
C MET A 42 -5.77 16.46 2.79
N GLU A 43 -5.41 17.44 3.62
CA GLU A 43 -5.54 18.85 3.30
C GLU A 43 -4.43 19.36 2.38
N HIS A 44 -3.19 18.89 2.57
CA HIS A 44 -2.02 19.50 1.95
C HIS A 44 -1.30 18.61 0.93
N GLU A 45 -1.35 17.28 1.09
CA GLU A 45 -0.54 16.37 0.26
C GLU A 45 -1.39 15.52 -0.70
N PHE A 46 -2.50 14.97 -0.25
CA PHE A 46 -3.26 13.97 -0.99
C PHE A 46 -3.64 14.40 -2.41
N ARG A 47 -3.94 15.69 -2.62
CA ARG A 47 -4.34 16.22 -3.93
C ARG A 47 -3.22 16.17 -4.98
N GLN A 48 -1.97 16.12 -4.54
CA GLN A 48 -0.82 16.12 -5.43
C GLN A 48 -0.58 14.74 -6.06
N TYR A 49 -0.87 13.65 -5.34
CA TYR A 49 -0.61 12.29 -5.83
C TYR A 49 -1.44 11.93 -7.08
N PRO A 50 -2.78 12.11 -7.11
CA PRO A 50 -3.55 11.81 -8.30
C PRO A 50 -3.27 12.75 -9.49
N ALA A 51 -2.70 13.92 -9.23
CA ALA A 51 -2.31 14.87 -10.27
C ALA A 51 -0.94 14.55 -10.90
N TYR A 52 -0.15 13.67 -10.30
CA TYR A 52 1.14 13.27 -10.85
C TYR A 52 0.98 12.40 -12.10
N HIS A 53 1.65 12.79 -13.16
CA HIS A 53 1.68 12.07 -14.42
C HIS A 53 3.11 11.55 -14.66
N PRO A 54 3.37 10.25 -14.47
CA PRO A 54 4.68 9.68 -14.72
C PRO A 54 5.04 9.75 -16.21
N ASP A 55 6.30 9.99 -16.51
CA ASP A 55 6.82 9.86 -17.87
C ASP A 55 6.91 8.38 -18.26
N LEU A 56 5.86 7.91 -18.92
CA LEU A 56 5.77 6.51 -19.34
C LEU A 56 6.82 6.14 -20.39
N GLY A 57 7.31 7.10 -21.17
CA GLY A 57 8.38 6.87 -22.14
C GLY A 57 9.71 6.60 -21.44
N ALA A 58 10.06 7.43 -20.45
CA ALA A 58 11.24 7.22 -19.62
C ALA A 58 11.17 5.90 -18.84
N LEU A 59 10.01 5.56 -18.29
CA LEU A 59 9.80 4.28 -17.60
C LEU A 59 9.95 3.09 -18.55
N ALA A 60 9.39 3.17 -19.76
CA ALA A 60 9.51 2.11 -20.74
C ALA A 60 10.96 1.86 -21.17
N ALA A 61 11.78 2.91 -21.25
CA ALA A 61 13.21 2.80 -21.59
C ALA A 61 14.03 2.01 -20.56
N VAL A 62 13.52 1.82 -19.35
CA VAL A 62 14.16 1.07 -18.25
C VAL A 62 13.26 -0.02 -17.69
N ALA A 63 12.29 -0.50 -18.48
CA ALA A 63 11.26 -1.43 -18.04
C ALA A 63 11.84 -2.73 -17.44
N GLU A 64 13.01 -3.16 -17.89
CA GLU A 64 13.71 -4.34 -17.37
C GLU A 64 14.14 -4.20 -15.89
N LYS A 65 14.30 -2.96 -15.41
CA LYS A 65 14.62 -2.66 -14.01
C LYS A 65 13.41 -2.47 -13.12
N ILE A 66 12.21 -2.47 -13.72
CA ILE A 66 10.95 -2.20 -13.00
C ILE A 66 10.21 -3.52 -12.79
N VAL A 67 9.87 -3.81 -11.56
CA VAL A 67 8.99 -4.92 -11.18
C VAL A 67 7.70 -4.35 -10.61
N PRO A 68 6.61 -4.29 -11.40
CA PRO A 68 5.31 -3.94 -10.86
C PRO A 68 4.92 -4.94 -9.78
N ALA A 69 4.49 -4.48 -8.62
CA ALA A 69 4.16 -5.36 -7.49
C ALA A 69 2.80 -5.00 -6.89
N GLY A 70 2.04 -6.00 -6.47
CA GLY A 70 0.74 -5.80 -5.86
C GLY A 70 0.38 -6.91 -4.88
N GLY A 71 -0.46 -6.58 -3.89
CA GLY A 71 -0.93 -7.53 -2.90
C GLY A 71 -1.98 -8.49 -3.47
N ARG A 72 -1.89 -9.77 -3.12
CA ARG A 72 -2.84 -10.82 -3.52
C ARG A 72 -4.27 -10.46 -3.16
N ASP A 73 -4.50 -10.07 -1.92
CA ASP A 73 -5.84 -9.73 -1.43
C ASP A 73 -6.41 -8.50 -2.12
N SER A 74 -5.55 -7.53 -2.49
CA SER A 74 -5.95 -6.37 -3.28
C SER A 74 -6.39 -6.76 -4.69
N ARG A 75 -5.72 -7.74 -5.29
CA ARG A 75 -6.11 -8.30 -6.59
C ARG A 75 -7.45 -9.03 -6.51
N GLU A 76 -7.60 -9.92 -5.53
CA GLU A 76 -8.81 -10.75 -5.37
C GLU A 76 -10.05 -9.91 -5.08
N LYS A 77 -9.90 -8.84 -4.30
CA LYS A 77 -10.97 -7.90 -3.99
C LYS A 77 -11.22 -6.86 -5.09
N GLY A 78 -10.35 -6.79 -6.10
CA GLY A 78 -10.43 -5.80 -7.18
C GLY A 78 -10.40 -4.36 -6.67
N ASN A 79 -9.69 -4.09 -5.57
CA ASN A 79 -9.70 -2.78 -4.95
C ASN A 79 -8.74 -1.78 -5.62
N MET A 80 -8.98 -0.49 -5.35
CA MET A 80 -8.32 0.63 -6.02
C MET A 80 -6.78 0.58 -6.00
N PRO A 81 -6.08 0.17 -4.93
CA PRO A 81 -4.62 0.12 -4.93
C PRO A 81 -4.01 -0.82 -5.97
N PHE A 82 -4.75 -1.83 -6.44
CA PHE A 82 -4.25 -2.79 -7.42
C PHE A 82 -4.39 -2.32 -8.88
N LEU A 83 -5.40 -1.51 -9.19
CA LEU A 83 -5.70 -1.06 -10.56
C LEU A 83 -4.54 -0.31 -11.25
N PRO A 84 -3.85 0.65 -10.57
CA PRO A 84 -2.70 1.32 -11.17
C PRO A 84 -1.56 0.36 -11.51
N VAL A 85 -1.36 -0.68 -10.70
CA VAL A 85 -0.32 -1.70 -10.94
C VAL A 85 -0.60 -2.46 -12.23
N VAL A 86 -1.86 -2.87 -12.46
CA VAL A 86 -2.29 -3.54 -13.72
C VAL A 86 -2.04 -2.65 -14.93
N THR A 87 -2.42 -1.37 -14.82
CA THR A 87 -2.24 -0.41 -15.90
C THR A 87 -0.76 -0.20 -16.22
N LEU A 88 0.08 0.00 -15.21
CA LEU A 88 1.52 0.19 -15.37
C LEU A 88 2.19 -1.05 -15.95
N ALA A 89 1.89 -2.23 -15.42
CA ALA A 89 2.43 -3.50 -15.90
C ALA A 89 2.13 -3.71 -17.39
N GLY A 90 0.89 -3.48 -17.80
CA GLY A 90 0.48 -3.55 -19.20
C GLY A 90 1.21 -2.54 -20.10
N ARG A 91 1.43 -1.32 -19.62
CA ARG A 91 2.17 -0.28 -20.37
C ARG A 91 3.66 -0.61 -20.54
N LEU A 92 4.24 -1.27 -19.55
CA LEU A 92 5.66 -1.66 -19.57
C LEU A 92 5.91 -3.04 -20.18
N GLY A 93 4.88 -3.80 -20.51
CA GLY A 93 5.02 -5.18 -20.95
C GLY A 93 5.65 -6.08 -19.89
N ARG A 94 5.33 -5.85 -18.60
CA ARG A 94 5.89 -6.56 -17.45
C ARG A 94 4.84 -7.36 -16.72
N ASP A 95 5.25 -8.49 -16.15
CA ASP A 95 4.43 -9.26 -15.23
C ASP A 95 4.34 -8.60 -13.86
N ILE A 96 3.23 -8.83 -13.18
CA ILE A 96 3.03 -8.32 -11.82
C ILE A 96 3.58 -9.33 -10.82
N ALA A 97 4.51 -8.92 -9.98
CA ALA A 97 4.94 -9.70 -8.83
C ALA A 97 3.87 -9.62 -7.73
N GLU A 98 3.33 -10.78 -7.37
CA GLU A 98 2.31 -10.88 -6.34
C GLU A 98 2.95 -11.02 -4.95
N PHE A 99 2.54 -10.15 -4.02
CA PHE A 99 2.96 -10.18 -2.63
C PHE A 99 1.83 -10.69 -1.71
N PRO A 100 2.16 -11.28 -0.55
CA PRO A 100 1.15 -11.68 0.43
C PRO A 100 0.41 -10.48 1.01
N GLY A 101 -0.86 -10.68 1.39
CA GLY A 101 -1.71 -9.67 2.00
C GLY A 101 -2.28 -8.64 1.03
N GLY A 102 -2.78 -7.55 1.60
CA GLY A 102 -3.40 -6.44 0.89
C GLY A 102 -2.45 -5.28 0.60
N HIS A 103 -2.98 -4.06 0.67
CA HIS A 103 -2.20 -2.83 0.44
C HIS A 103 -1.08 -2.62 1.46
N VAL A 104 -1.24 -3.13 2.66
CA VAL A 104 -0.26 -3.08 3.75
C VAL A 104 0.31 -4.48 4.07
N GLY A 105 0.43 -5.33 3.07
CA GLY A 105 0.89 -6.72 3.20
C GLY A 105 2.21 -6.88 3.95
N TYR A 106 3.09 -5.90 3.90
CA TYR A 106 4.34 -5.86 4.67
C TYR A 106 4.10 -5.83 6.19
N ALA A 107 2.99 -5.28 6.65
CA ALA A 107 2.60 -5.26 8.06
C ALA A 107 1.76 -6.49 8.45
N GLU A 108 0.96 -7.00 7.51
CA GLU A 108 0.10 -8.16 7.72
C GLU A 108 0.89 -9.48 7.71
N HIS A 109 1.89 -9.60 6.82
CA HIS A 109 2.70 -10.80 6.58
C HIS A 109 4.19 -10.47 6.45
N PRO A 110 4.84 -9.89 7.48
CA PRO A 110 6.20 -9.32 7.34
C PRO A 110 7.26 -10.35 6.90
N GLY A 111 7.20 -11.57 7.40
CA GLY A 111 8.14 -12.63 7.04
C GLY A 111 8.03 -13.07 5.58
N ASP A 112 6.82 -13.37 5.14
CA ASP A 112 6.57 -13.82 3.76
C ASP A 112 6.81 -12.68 2.76
N PHE A 113 6.46 -11.44 3.16
CA PHE A 113 6.73 -10.25 2.35
C PHE A 113 8.23 -10.04 2.16
N ALA A 114 9.03 -10.13 3.23
CA ALA A 114 10.49 -10.00 3.17
C ALA A 114 11.12 -11.10 2.32
N ALA A 115 10.68 -12.35 2.46
CA ALA A 115 11.16 -13.46 1.64
C ALA A 115 10.85 -13.25 0.15
N GLN A 116 9.65 -12.80 -0.21
CA GLN A 116 9.30 -12.48 -1.60
C GLN A 116 10.15 -11.34 -2.16
N LEU A 117 10.36 -10.29 -1.37
CA LEU A 117 11.21 -9.16 -1.75
C LEU A 117 12.67 -9.60 -1.97
N GLY A 118 13.22 -10.42 -1.06
CA GLY A 118 14.56 -10.99 -1.18
C GLY A 118 14.75 -11.76 -2.49
N ARG A 119 13.81 -12.63 -2.84
CA ARG A 119 13.83 -13.37 -4.11
C ARG A 119 13.87 -12.43 -5.32
N LEU A 120 13.03 -11.40 -5.35
CA LEU A 120 12.98 -10.44 -6.45
C LEU A 120 14.27 -9.63 -6.58
N LEU A 121 14.91 -9.27 -5.47
CA LEU A 121 16.16 -8.53 -5.45
C LEU A 121 17.41 -9.41 -5.65
N GLY A 122 17.23 -10.73 -5.74
CA GLY A 122 18.33 -11.68 -5.87
C GLY A 122 19.20 -11.80 -4.61
N ALA A 123 18.63 -11.52 -3.43
CA ALA A 123 19.34 -11.61 -2.14
C ALA A 123 19.59 -13.05 -1.68
N ASP A 124 19.02 -14.04 -2.35
CA ASP A 124 19.16 -15.48 -2.04
C ASP A 124 20.33 -16.13 -2.83
N ARG A 125 21.32 -15.33 -3.29
CA ARG A 125 22.52 -15.82 -3.98
C ARG A 125 23.72 -15.87 -3.06
#